data_2fc24814fc1137eede6dc3ed9f9e0d91
#
_entry.id   2fc24814fc1137eede6dc3ed9f9e0d91
#
_cell.length_a   1.000
_cell.length_b   1.000
_cell.length_c   1.000
_cell.angle_alpha   90.00
_cell.angle_beta   90.00
_cell.angle_gamma   90.00
#
_symmetry.space_group_name_H-M   'P 1'
#
loop_
_entity.id
_entity.type
_entity.pdbx_description
1 polymer ?
#
loop_
_entity_poly.entity_id
_entity_poly.type
_entity_poly.pdbx_seq_one_letter_code
_entity_poly.pdbx_strand_id
1 'polypeptide(L)'
;MFDVLIHGGRVVDGTGAAPYPADVGVRDGRVAAVGDLSPADVTGAVRVDAASRLVVPGFIDVHVHGDATVLDPGIQLAALRQGVTTFVLGQDGLSFAPSSPQTLRFVTRYFSAINGAHPGLDGGPVSVAELLATYDRTTALNTVYLVPHGTVRHAAAADPAAMLRMVERGLEEGAAGLSSGLEYIPGRYGDADELAALCVPVARAGLPYVTHMRGYEERAAAGMAEARLIAERSGAALHVSHYHGPGAELAGMIDDALAAGLDVTFDSYPYLSGFSILAMVALPRDLDDPDLDRIVERLHDPEVRRRLARETDPALWHRAVLAHVPDPGLSWAEGRSIAAAAAEAGREPAAFCADLLVATRLAASCVFAQPPGNDDASMRLLLRHPAQLGGSDAIHIGGHPHPRAFGTFARFLGRHVRELGDWTWQEAVAHLASGPARRFGLADRGTIGPGTAADLVVIDPDRVTDTADYARPRVLAQGIDDVLVGGVPVLAGGALTGARPGRPLRPRGALR
;
A
#
# COMPACT_ATOMS: atom_id res chain seq x y z
N MET A 1 10.11 -36.28 -5.14
CA MET A 1 8.68 -36.11 -5.53
C MET A 1 8.28 -34.68 -5.18
N PHE A 2 7.63 -33.96 -6.08
CA PHE A 2 7.14 -32.59 -5.87
C PHE A 2 5.70 -32.61 -5.33
N ASP A 3 5.34 -31.60 -4.55
CA ASP A 3 3.95 -31.36 -4.12
C ASP A 3 3.15 -30.65 -5.23
N VAL A 4 3.82 -29.71 -5.92
CA VAL A 4 3.28 -29.00 -7.09
C VAL A 4 4.32 -28.98 -8.21
N LEU A 5 3.86 -29.12 -9.45
CA LEU A 5 4.65 -28.90 -10.65
C LEU A 5 3.95 -27.84 -11.53
N ILE A 6 4.63 -26.73 -11.80
CA ILE A 6 4.24 -25.76 -12.83
C ILE A 6 5.05 -26.09 -14.08
N HIS A 7 4.38 -26.42 -15.19
CA HIS A 7 5.06 -26.96 -16.36
C HIS A 7 4.73 -26.20 -17.66
N GLY A 8 5.68 -26.24 -18.61
CA GLY A 8 5.50 -25.73 -19.96
C GLY A 8 5.56 -24.21 -20.10
N GLY A 9 5.94 -23.49 -19.04
CA GLY A 9 5.99 -22.04 -19.01
C GLY A 9 7.36 -21.44 -19.36
N ARG A 10 7.43 -20.11 -19.36
CA ARG A 10 8.68 -19.35 -19.39
C ARG A 10 8.86 -18.66 -18.03
N VAL A 11 9.97 -18.92 -17.37
CA VAL A 11 10.29 -18.37 -16.06
C VAL A 11 10.92 -17.00 -16.21
N VAL A 12 10.45 -16.01 -15.41
CA VAL A 12 11.09 -14.72 -15.15
C VAL A 12 11.49 -14.73 -13.68
N ASP A 13 12.71 -15.10 -13.40
CA ASP A 13 13.14 -15.54 -12.08
C ASP A 13 13.45 -14.43 -11.06
N GLY A 14 13.35 -13.15 -11.43
CA GLY A 14 13.63 -12.01 -10.57
C GLY A 14 15.11 -11.66 -10.41
N THR A 15 16.01 -12.36 -11.12
CA THR A 15 17.46 -12.04 -11.11
C THR A 15 17.83 -10.93 -12.11
N GLY A 16 16.91 -10.54 -12.98
CA GLY A 16 17.14 -9.65 -14.13
C GLY A 16 17.41 -10.40 -15.44
N ALA A 17 17.46 -11.73 -15.40
CA ALA A 17 17.59 -12.54 -16.59
C ALA A 17 16.33 -12.46 -17.50
N ALA A 18 16.54 -12.54 -18.82
CA ALA A 18 15.44 -12.60 -19.77
C ALA A 18 14.60 -13.88 -19.55
N PRO A 19 13.29 -13.86 -19.87
CA PRO A 19 12.42 -15.02 -19.71
C PRO A 19 12.96 -16.25 -20.46
N TYR A 20 13.02 -17.41 -19.80
CA TYR A 20 13.53 -18.67 -20.35
C TYR A 20 12.57 -19.84 -20.11
N PRO A 21 12.49 -20.84 -21.02
CA PRO A 21 11.64 -22.01 -20.82
C PRO A 21 12.16 -22.85 -19.65
N ALA A 22 11.28 -23.15 -18.70
CA ALA A 22 11.59 -24.09 -17.62
C ALA A 22 10.30 -24.49 -16.88
N ASP A 23 10.32 -25.68 -16.28
CA ASP A 23 9.36 -26.11 -15.27
C ASP A 23 9.82 -25.69 -13.88
N VAL A 24 8.87 -25.55 -12.95
CA VAL A 24 9.15 -25.24 -11.55
C VAL A 24 8.54 -26.32 -10.68
N GLY A 25 9.41 -27.09 -9.99
CA GLY A 25 9.01 -28.11 -9.02
C GLY A 25 9.02 -27.53 -7.59
N VAL A 26 7.91 -27.68 -6.87
CA VAL A 26 7.72 -27.21 -5.51
C VAL A 26 7.65 -28.37 -4.54
N ARG A 27 8.33 -28.26 -3.39
CA ARG A 27 8.29 -29.20 -2.28
C ARG A 27 8.37 -28.46 -0.94
N ASP A 28 7.56 -28.86 0.02
CA ASP A 28 7.57 -28.32 1.38
C ASP A 28 7.47 -26.77 1.41
N GLY A 29 6.64 -26.20 0.51
CA GLY A 29 6.42 -24.76 0.40
C GLY A 29 7.55 -23.97 -0.26
N ARG A 30 8.55 -24.65 -0.81
CA ARG A 30 9.74 -24.03 -1.44
C ARG A 30 9.92 -24.51 -2.86
N VAL A 31 10.55 -23.68 -3.66
CA VAL A 31 11.06 -24.08 -4.98
C VAL A 31 12.16 -25.11 -4.76
N ALA A 32 11.94 -26.34 -5.23
CA ALA A 32 12.89 -27.44 -5.09
C ALA A 32 13.78 -27.60 -6.34
N ALA A 33 13.24 -27.32 -7.53
CA ALA A 33 13.97 -27.40 -8.79
C ALA A 33 13.37 -26.46 -9.84
N VAL A 34 14.22 -25.98 -10.77
CA VAL A 34 13.86 -25.20 -11.95
C VAL A 34 14.62 -25.79 -13.13
N GLY A 35 13.94 -26.12 -14.23
CA GLY A 35 14.57 -26.70 -15.43
C GLY A 35 13.61 -27.61 -16.17
N ASP A 36 14.16 -28.51 -17.00
CA ASP A 36 13.39 -29.57 -17.66
C ASP A 36 13.19 -30.72 -16.66
N LEU A 37 11.97 -30.83 -16.11
CA LEU A 37 11.66 -31.77 -15.04
C LEU A 37 11.00 -33.04 -15.58
N SER A 38 11.62 -34.20 -15.28
CA SER A 38 11.17 -35.51 -15.77
C SER A 38 9.76 -35.87 -15.24
N PRO A 39 8.90 -36.46 -16.08
CA PRO A 39 7.60 -37.01 -15.69
C PRO A 39 7.64 -37.98 -14.50
N ALA A 40 8.78 -38.66 -14.26
CA ALA A 40 8.93 -39.59 -13.12
C ALA A 40 8.95 -38.89 -11.74
N ASP A 41 9.30 -37.62 -11.67
CA ASP A 41 9.35 -36.84 -10.42
C ASP A 41 8.00 -36.27 -9.99
N VAL A 42 6.95 -36.45 -10.80
CA VAL A 42 5.67 -35.74 -10.68
C VAL A 42 4.49 -36.64 -10.32
N THR A 43 4.74 -37.92 -9.94
CA THR A 43 3.66 -38.82 -9.53
C THR A 43 2.99 -38.31 -8.24
N GLY A 44 1.72 -37.90 -8.34
CA GLY A 44 0.94 -37.39 -7.22
C GLY A 44 1.04 -35.88 -6.97
N ALA A 45 1.84 -35.13 -7.75
CA ALA A 45 1.90 -33.68 -7.66
C ALA A 45 0.63 -33.01 -8.22
N VAL A 46 0.24 -31.88 -7.63
CA VAL A 46 -0.70 -30.95 -8.25
C VAL A 46 -0.02 -30.35 -9.48
N ARG A 47 -0.66 -30.40 -10.65
CA ARG A 47 -0.13 -29.86 -11.90
C ARG A 47 -0.78 -28.53 -12.23
N VAL A 48 0.06 -27.55 -12.56
CA VAL A 48 -0.36 -26.24 -13.07
C VAL A 48 0.19 -26.10 -14.47
N ASP A 49 -0.68 -25.99 -15.46
CA ASP A 49 -0.31 -25.80 -16.85
C ASP A 49 0.03 -24.31 -17.10
N ALA A 50 1.29 -24.04 -17.44
CA ALA A 50 1.79 -22.72 -17.79
C ALA A 50 2.15 -22.59 -19.29
N ALA A 51 1.66 -23.49 -20.15
CA ALA A 51 1.92 -23.42 -21.58
C ALA A 51 1.55 -22.04 -22.15
N SER A 52 2.49 -21.40 -22.88
CA SER A 52 2.39 -20.04 -23.41
C SER A 52 2.24 -18.94 -22.35
N ARG A 53 2.53 -19.21 -21.07
CA ARG A 53 2.43 -18.27 -19.95
C ARG A 53 3.80 -17.98 -19.33
N LEU A 54 3.84 -16.93 -18.52
CA LEU A 54 5.00 -16.59 -17.69
C LEU A 54 4.80 -17.13 -16.28
N VAL A 55 5.87 -17.64 -15.68
CA VAL A 55 5.94 -18.01 -14.27
C VAL A 55 6.87 -17.00 -13.59
N VAL A 56 6.32 -16.23 -12.66
CA VAL A 56 7.05 -15.17 -11.97
C VAL A 56 6.96 -15.34 -10.47
N PRO A 57 7.89 -14.77 -9.66
CA PRO A 57 7.70 -14.70 -8.21
C PRO A 57 6.48 -13.85 -7.87
N GLY A 58 5.80 -14.18 -6.77
CA GLY A 58 4.67 -13.43 -6.28
C GLY A 58 5.02 -11.96 -6.02
N PHE A 59 4.15 -11.06 -6.46
CA PHE A 59 4.35 -9.63 -6.29
C PHE A 59 4.14 -9.21 -4.84
N ILE A 60 4.89 -8.19 -4.44
CA ILE A 60 4.84 -7.56 -3.12
C ILE A 60 4.34 -6.14 -3.30
N ASP A 61 3.13 -5.87 -2.83
CA ASP A 61 2.58 -4.52 -2.79
C ASP A 61 3.21 -3.77 -1.61
N VAL A 62 4.12 -2.84 -1.93
CA VAL A 62 4.90 -2.14 -0.92
C VAL A 62 4.11 -1.04 -0.22
N HIS A 63 2.93 -0.69 -0.75
CA HIS A 63 2.06 0.33 -0.18
C HIS A 63 0.60 -0.04 -0.37
N VAL A 64 -0.06 -0.48 0.70
CA VAL A 64 -1.48 -0.83 0.69
C VAL A 64 -2.11 -0.61 2.07
N HIS A 65 -3.31 -0.05 2.10
CA HIS A 65 -4.13 0.12 3.29
C HIS A 65 -5.05 -1.11 3.48
N GLY A 66 -4.39 -2.24 3.75
CA GLY A 66 -5.02 -3.54 3.85
C GLY A 66 -5.20 -4.06 5.27
N ASP A 67 -4.89 -3.28 6.30
CA ASP A 67 -4.71 -3.72 7.69
C ASP A 67 -5.92 -4.49 8.25
N ALA A 68 -7.14 -4.06 7.97
CA ALA A 68 -8.35 -4.83 8.30
C ALA A 68 -8.84 -5.64 7.09
N THR A 69 -8.72 -5.08 5.88
CA THR A 69 -9.38 -5.63 4.68
C THR A 69 -8.66 -6.84 4.08
N VAL A 70 -7.39 -7.08 4.43
CA VAL A 70 -6.69 -8.33 4.06
C VAL A 70 -7.40 -9.59 4.58
N LEU A 71 -8.23 -9.47 5.61
CA LEU A 71 -9.05 -10.56 6.15
C LEU A 71 -10.32 -10.85 5.31
N ASP A 72 -10.69 -9.95 4.40
CA ASP A 72 -11.83 -10.13 3.48
C ASP A 72 -11.42 -11.00 2.28
N PRO A 73 -12.08 -12.15 2.04
CA PRO A 73 -11.79 -13.02 0.90
C PRO A 73 -11.96 -12.31 -0.47
N GLY A 74 -12.88 -11.35 -0.59
CA GLY A 74 -13.06 -10.57 -1.83
C GLY A 74 -11.86 -9.68 -2.14
N ILE A 75 -11.22 -9.12 -1.11
CA ILE A 75 -10.00 -8.33 -1.26
C ILE A 75 -8.79 -9.22 -1.55
N GLN A 76 -8.72 -10.40 -0.90
CA GLN A 76 -7.70 -11.41 -1.23
C GLN A 76 -7.80 -11.84 -2.69
N LEU A 77 -9.03 -12.10 -3.17
CA LEU A 77 -9.26 -12.41 -4.59
C LEU A 77 -8.79 -11.28 -5.51
N ALA A 78 -9.12 -10.03 -5.19
CA ALA A 78 -8.71 -8.87 -5.99
C ALA A 78 -7.19 -8.72 -6.07
N ALA A 79 -6.47 -8.95 -4.97
CA ALA A 79 -5.01 -8.93 -4.92
C ALA A 79 -4.39 -10.08 -5.73
N LEU A 80 -4.86 -11.32 -5.54
CA LEU A 80 -4.37 -12.51 -6.24
C LEU A 80 -4.62 -12.43 -7.75
N ARG A 81 -5.75 -11.87 -8.19
CA ARG A 81 -6.05 -11.62 -9.61
C ARG A 81 -5.09 -10.61 -10.25
N GLN A 82 -4.33 -9.86 -9.45
CA GLN A 82 -3.27 -8.96 -9.86
C GLN A 82 -1.86 -9.54 -9.65
N GLY A 83 -1.76 -10.79 -9.14
CA GLY A 83 -0.49 -11.47 -8.84
C GLY A 83 0.17 -11.05 -7.53
N VAL A 84 -0.51 -10.26 -6.71
CA VAL A 84 0.00 -9.83 -5.40
C VAL A 84 -0.17 -10.98 -4.41
N THR A 85 0.92 -11.38 -3.78
CA THR A 85 0.99 -12.45 -2.78
C THR A 85 1.38 -11.94 -1.39
N THR A 86 1.79 -10.68 -1.29
CA THR A 86 2.25 -10.08 -0.04
C THR A 86 1.84 -8.61 0.03
N PHE A 87 1.23 -8.20 1.15
CA PHE A 87 0.92 -6.81 1.48
C PHE A 87 1.88 -6.26 2.51
N VAL A 88 2.42 -5.05 2.30
CA VAL A 88 3.14 -4.28 3.30
C VAL A 88 2.16 -3.31 3.96
N LEU A 89 1.78 -3.62 5.19
CA LEU A 89 0.76 -2.95 6.00
C LEU A 89 1.37 -1.94 6.98
N GLY A 90 0.54 -1.18 7.68
CA GLY A 90 0.97 -0.18 8.64
C GLY A 90 1.48 1.10 7.98
N GLN A 91 0.95 1.44 6.81
CA GLN A 91 1.35 2.58 6.00
C GLN A 91 0.91 3.92 6.59
N ASP A 92 1.54 5.01 6.13
CA ASP A 92 1.20 6.39 6.42
C ASP A 92 1.14 6.74 7.92
N GLY A 93 1.89 5.99 8.74
CA GLY A 93 2.03 6.24 10.16
C GLY A 93 0.77 5.96 11.00
N LEU A 94 -0.28 5.35 10.46
CA LEU A 94 -1.53 5.08 11.18
C LEU A 94 -2.02 3.65 10.95
N SER A 95 -1.99 2.84 12.01
CA SER A 95 -2.53 1.47 12.03
C SER A 95 -2.89 1.05 13.46
N PHE A 96 -3.29 -0.21 13.64
CA PHE A 96 -3.88 -0.71 14.88
C PHE A 96 -2.87 -1.04 15.98
N ALA A 97 -1.58 -1.20 15.67
CA ALA A 97 -0.54 -1.60 16.63
C ALA A 97 0.80 -0.86 16.40
N PRO A 98 1.56 -0.55 17.51
CA PRO A 98 1.22 -0.79 18.90
C PRO A 98 0.23 0.25 19.44
N SER A 99 -0.77 -0.13 20.22
CA SER A 99 -1.80 0.80 20.66
C SER A 99 -2.29 0.53 22.10
N SER A 100 -2.71 1.61 22.76
CA SER A 100 -3.58 1.53 23.94
C SER A 100 -5.05 1.43 23.50
N PRO A 101 -5.98 1.07 24.39
CA PRO A 101 -7.42 1.07 24.06
C PRO A 101 -7.92 2.44 23.54
N GLN A 102 -7.38 3.52 24.06
CA GLN A 102 -7.72 4.87 23.60
C GLN A 102 -7.18 5.13 22.19
N THR A 103 -5.94 4.75 21.94
CA THR A 103 -5.29 4.88 20.62
C THR A 103 -5.98 4.03 19.57
N LEU A 104 -6.35 2.79 19.91
CA LEU A 104 -7.10 1.92 19.01
C LEU A 104 -8.42 2.55 18.59
N ARG A 105 -9.19 3.12 19.54
CA ARG A 105 -10.43 3.87 19.23
C ARG A 105 -10.18 5.08 18.33
N PHE A 106 -9.10 5.84 18.59
CA PHE A 106 -8.74 7.00 17.78
C PHE A 106 -8.44 6.58 16.34
N VAL A 107 -7.55 5.63 16.14
CA VAL A 107 -7.15 5.15 14.78
C VAL A 107 -8.34 4.53 14.06
N THR A 108 -9.12 3.68 14.73
CA THR A 108 -10.30 3.05 14.13
C THR A 108 -11.33 4.09 13.68
N ARG A 109 -11.46 5.22 14.38
CA ARG A 109 -12.35 6.31 13.98
C ARG A 109 -11.73 7.19 12.89
N TYR A 110 -10.52 7.73 13.13
CA TYR A 110 -9.90 8.72 12.26
C TYR A 110 -9.54 8.14 10.89
N PHE A 111 -9.08 6.89 10.88
CA PHE A 111 -8.62 6.21 9.68
C PHE A 111 -9.60 5.13 9.17
N SER A 112 -10.85 5.17 9.63
CA SER A 112 -11.89 4.19 9.27
C SER A 112 -12.14 4.09 7.77
N ALA A 113 -12.13 5.22 7.07
CA ALA A 113 -12.34 5.27 5.62
C ALA A 113 -11.12 4.80 4.80
N ILE A 114 -10.00 4.53 5.46
CA ILE A 114 -8.74 4.09 4.86
C ILE A 114 -8.49 2.61 5.21
N ASN A 115 -8.28 2.31 6.50
CA ASN A 115 -7.94 0.96 6.99
C ASN A 115 -9.16 0.10 7.37
N GLY A 116 -10.35 0.71 7.51
CA GLY A 116 -11.53 0.03 8.04
C GLY A 116 -11.44 -0.22 9.55
N ALA A 117 -12.27 -1.15 10.04
CA ALA A 117 -12.26 -1.64 11.40
C ALA A 117 -11.79 -3.11 11.41
N HIS A 118 -10.78 -3.43 12.20
CA HIS A 118 -10.22 -4.78 12.26
C HIS A 118 -11.15 -5.73 13.04
N PRO A 119 -11.66 -6.83 12.43
CA PRO A 119 -12.70 -7.65 13.03
C PRO A 119 -12.22 -8.50 14.22
N GLY A 120 -10.91 -8.68 14.38
CA GLY A 120 -10.30 -9.50 15.44
C GLY A 120 -9.77 -8.69 16.63
N LEU A 121 -10.02 -7.38 16.73
CA LEU A 121 -9.57 -6.56 17.85
C LEU A 121 -10.76 -6.13 18.71
N ASP A 122 -10.72 -6.47 19.99
CA ASP A 122 -11.82 -6.29 20.95
C ASP A 122 -11.80 -4.97 21.73
N GLY A 123 -10.91 -4.05 21.34
CA GLY A 123 -10.76 -2.74 21.99
C GLY A 123 -9.76 -2.71 23.14
N GLY A 124 -9.06 -3.80 23.44
CA GLY A 124 -7.93 -3.87 24.36
C GLY A 124 -6.67 -3.19 23.81
N PRO A 125 -5.57 -3.15 24.58
CA PRO A 125 -4.26 -2.77 24.05
C PRO A 125 -3.81 -3.81 23.01
N VAL A 126 -3.10 -3.38 21.99
CA VAL A 126 -2.64 -4.26 20.89
C VAL A 126 -1.14 -4.06 20.69
N SER A 127 -0.35 -5.11 20.86
CA SER A 127 1.06 -5.17 20.43
C SER A 127 1.17 -5.52 18.94
N VAL A 128 2.34 -5.29 18.37
CA VAL A 128 2.62 -5.71 16.98
C VAL A 128 2.49 -7.24 16.85
N ALA A 129 3.00 -8.00 17.83
CA ALA A 129 2.90 -9.45 17.81
C ALA A 129 1.45 -9.95 17.82
N GLU A 130 0.56 -9.32 18.62
CA GLU A 130 -0.86 -9.67 18.66
C GLU A 130 -1.58 -9.35 17.36
N LEU A 131 -1.31 -8.18 16.76
CA LEU A 131 -1.85 -7.86 15.44
C LEU A 131 -1.38 -8.87 14.37
N LEU A 132 -0.08 -9.15 14.31
CA LEU A 132 0.48 -10.11 13.35
C LEU A 132 -0.11 -11.51 13.53
N ALA A 133 -0.40 -11.93 14.77
CA ALA A 133 -1.04 -13.22 15.03
C ALA A 133 -2.44 -13.33 14.40
N THR A 134 -3.15 -12.22 14.20
CA THR A 134 -4.47 -12.24 13.55
C THR A 134 -4.38 -12.58 12.07
N TYR A 135 -3.22 -12.38 11.43
CA TYR A 135 -3.01 -12.68 10.01
C TYR A 135 -2.44 -14.07 9.76
N ASP A 136 -1.85 -14.72 10.80
CA ASP A 136 -1.18 -16.01 10.62
C ASP A 136 -2.17 -17.13 10.27
N ARG A 137 -2.07 -17.66 9.06
CA ARG A 137 -2.93 -18.71 8.48
C ARG A 137 -4.44 -18.38 8.51
N THR A 138 -4.76 -17.10 8.47
CA THR A 138 -6.14 -16.61 8.36
C THR A 138 -6.43 -16.01 6.98
N THR A 139 -5.38 -15.77 6.19
CA THR A 139 -5.42 -15.14 4.88
C THR A 139 -4.79 -16.02 3.81
N ALA A 140 -5.17 -15.81 2.55
CA ALA A 140 -4.50 -16.38 1.38
C ALA A 140 -3.18 -15.67 1.03
N LEU A 141 -2.98 -14.43 1.53
CA LEU A 141 -1.83 -13.57 1.28
C LEU A 141 -0.88 -13.55 2.48
N ASN A 142 0.40 -13.33 2.22
CA ASN A 142 1.35 -12.94 3.26
C ASN A 142 1.18 -11.47 3.63
N THR A 143 1.61 -11.11 4.81
CA THR A 143 1.66 -9.73 5.29
C THR A 143 3.06 -9.37 5.79
N VAL A 144 3.43 -8.11 5.64
CA VAL A 144 4.58 -7.45 6.27
C VAL A 144 4.02 -6.26 7.00
N TYR A 145 4.58 -5.85 8.12
CA TYR A 145 4.04 -4.75 8.92
C TYR A 145 5.09 -3.72 9.25
N LEU A 146 4.71 -2.44 9.22
CA LEU A 146 5.53 -1.30 9.63
C LEU A 146 5.01 -0.75 10.95
N VAL A 147 5.90 -0.35 11.86
CA VAL A 147 5.49 0.38 13.07
C VAL A 147 4.99 1.77 12.66
N PRO A 148 3.74 2.13 12.96
CA PRO A 148 3.18 3.42 12.52
C PRO A 148 3.48 4.54 13.51
N HIS A 149 4.26 5.54 13.10
CA HIS A 149 4.71 6.66 13.92
C HIS A 149 3.55 7.43 14.58
N GLY A 150 2.52 7.80 13.83
CA GLY A 150 1.39 8.55 14.38
C GLY A 150 0.62 7.78 15.46
N THR A 151 0.46 6.45 15.26
CA THR A 151 -0.13 5.57 16.30
C THR A 151 0.74 5.52 17.55
N VAL A 152 2.06 5.35 17.38
CA VAL A 152 3.04 5.39 18.48
C VAL A 152 3.00 6.72 19.21
N ARG A 153 3.00 7.84 18.47
CA ARG A 153 2.95 9.19 19.01
C ARG A 153 1.68 9.43 19.84
N HIS A 154 0.53 8.96 19.38
CA HIS A 154 -0.72 9.03 20.12
C HIS A 154 -0.68 8.17 21.39
N ALA A 155 -0.20 6.93 21.26
CA ALA A 155 -0.16 5.97 22.38
C ALA A 155 0.79 6.41 23.50
N ALA A 156 1.90 7.04 23.15
CA ALA A 156 2.90 7.56 24.06
C ALA A 156 2.63 8.99 24.55
N ALA A 157 1.51 9.63 24.14
CA ALA A 157 1.24 11.04 24.40
C ALA A 157 2.43 11.96 24.03
N ALA A 158 3.11 11.64 22.93
CA ALA A 158 4.30 12.31 22.42
C ALA A 158 5.51 12.31 23.38
N ASP A 159 5.58 11.39 24.35
CA ASP A 159 6.79 11.20 25.18
C ASP A 159 7.88 10.49 24.34
N PRO A 160 9.05 11.13 24.09
CA PRO A 160 10.06 10.59 23.19
C PRO A 160 10.63 9.25 23.65
N ALA A 161 10.84 9.07 24.96
CA ALA A 161 11.40 7.82 25.47
C ALA A 161 10.39 6.66 25.40
N ALA A 162 9.10 6.94 25.60
CA ALA A 162 8.06 5.95 25.44
C ALA A 162 7.89 5.56 23.95
N MET A 163 7.90 6.55 23.04
CA MET A 163 7.85 6.30 21.60
C MET A 163 9.01 5.42 21.14
N LEU A 164 10.25 5.73 21.57
CA LEU A 164 11.43 4.94 21.19
C LEU A 164 11.29 3.49 21.63
N ARG A 165 10.89 3.26 22.91
CA ARG A 165 10.65 1.88 23.42
C ARG A 165 9.58 1.14 22.64
N MET A 166 8.52 1.83 22.21
CA MET A 166 7.45 1.21 21.41
C MET A 166 7.93 0.82 20.02
N VAL A 167 8.77 1.65 19.38
CA VAL A 167 9.37 1.34 18.07
C VAL A 167 10.31 0.14 18.20
N GLU A 168 11.26 0.16 19.16
CA GLU A 168 12.19 -0.94 19.41
C GLU A 168 11.45 -2.25 19.63
N ARG A 169 10.45 -2.26 20.50
CA ARG A 169 9.62 -3.43 20.75
C ARG A 169 8.85 -3.89 19.50
N GLY A 170 8.28 -2.98 18.70
CA GLY A 170 7.59 -3.35 17.47
C GLY A 170 8.52 -4.05 16.46
N LEU A 171 9.78 -3.61 16.36
CA LEU A 171 10.81 -4.26 15.53
C LEU A 171 11.15 -5.65 16.06
N GLU A 172 11.33 -5.83 17.38
CA GLU A 172 11.56 -7.13 18.03
C GLU A 172 10.39 -8.09 17.81
N GLU A 173 9.16 -7.58 17.83
CA GLU A 173 7.92 -8.33 17.58
C GLU A 173 7.73 -8.71 16.10
N GLY A 174 8.53 -8.17 15.19
CA GLY A 174 8.60 -8.62 13.80
C GLY A 174 8.18 -7.59 12.74
N ALA A 175 8.07 -6.31 13.11
CA ALA A 175 7.87 -5.26 12.12
C ALA A 175 9.10 -5.10 11.21
N ALA A 176 8.84 -4.69 9.96
CA ALA A 176 9.83 -4.56 8.89
C ALA A 176 10.27 -3.10 8.63
N GLY A 177 10.08 -2.21 9.58
CA GLY A 177 10.44 -0.81 9.48
C GLY A 177 9.53 0.10 10.29
N LEU A 178 9.71 1.40 10.08
CA LEU A 178 8.88 2.47 10.65
C LEU A 178 8.17 3.21 9.53
N SER A 179 6.87 3.44 9.64
CA SER A 179 6.14 4.33 8.73
C SER A 179 5.78 5.66 9.36
N SER A 180 5.71 6.73 8.57
CA SER A 180 5.15 8.00 8.98
C SER A 180 4.17 8.57 7.96
N GLY A 181 3.20 9.35 8.43
CA GLY A 181 2.29 10.13 7.59
C GLY A 181 2.25 11.56 8.13
N LEU A 182 3.07 12.43 7.51
CA LEU A 182 3.37 13.76 8.06
C LEU A 182 2.33 14.82 7.67
N GLU A 183 1.24 14.39 7.04
CA GLU A 183 0.06 15.20 6.80
C GLU A 183 -1.16 14.75 7.63
N TYR A 184 -1.07 13.59 8.31
CA TYR A 184 -2.13 13.05 9.16
C TYR A 184 -1.91 13.38 10.65
N ILE A 185 -3.02 13.54 11.40
CA ILE A 185 -3.01 13.71 12.86
C ILE A 185 -2.76 12.33 13.51
N PRO A 186 -1.88 12.23 14.52
CA PRO A 186 -1.03 13.26 15.11
C PRO A 186 0.38 13.30 14.54
N GLY A 187 0.70 12.51 13.51
CA GLY A 187 2.03 12.42 12.89
C GLY A 187 2.55 13.78 12.41
N ARG A 188 1.65 14.64 11.92
CA ARG A 188 1.99 15.99 11.42
C ARG A 188 2.62 16.92 12.47
N TYR A 189 2.46 16.64 13.76
CA TYR A 189 3.03 17.43 14.85
C TYR A 189 4.44 16.96 15.25
N GLY A 190 4.90 15.80 14.73
CA GLY A 190 6.28 15.35 14.87
C GLY A 190 7.20 16.19 13.98
N ASP A 191 8.40 16.48 14.45
CA ASP A 191 9.45 17.13 13.68
C ASP A 191 10.53 16.15 13.20
N ALA A 192 11.48 16.65 12.43
CA ALA A 192 12.56 15.83 11.88
C ALA A 192 13.48 15.25 12.98
N ASP A 193 13.64 15.91 14.11
CA ASP A 193 14.48 15.43 15.22
C ASP A 193 13.81 14.25 15.94
N GLU A 194 12.49 14.32 16.19
CA GLU A 194 11.68 13.21 16.71
C GLU A 194 11.79 11.99 15.80
N LEU A 195 11.55 12.16 14.49
CA LEU A 195 11.59 11.07 13.52
C LEU A 195 12.98 10.48 13.34
N ALA A 196 14.02 11.31 13.30
CA ALA A 196 15.39 10.83 13.20
C ALA A 196 15.77 9.97 14.41
N ALA A 197 15.39 10.38 15.63
CA ALA A 197 15.63 9.59 16.83
C ALA A 197 14.93 8.22 16.79
N LEU A 198 13.66 8.18 16.32
CA LEU A 198 12.89 6.94 16.19
C LEU A 198 13.42 6.04 15.06
N CYS A 199 14.07 6.59 14.04
CA CYS A 199 14.68 5.84 12.95
C CYS A 199 16.03 5.20 13.30
N VAL A 200 16.70 5.60 14.40
CA VAL A 200 17.97 4.99 14.81
C VAL A 200 17.87 3.46 15.02
N PRO A 201 16.90 2.92 15.78
CA PRO A 201 16.76 1.46 15.90
C PRO A 201 16.38 0.80 14.57
N VAL A 202 15.64 1.48 13.70
CA VAL A 202 15.29 1.00 12.36
C VAL A 202 16.54 0.82 11.50
N ALA A 203 17.43 1.82 11.50
CA ALA A 203 18.73 1.76 10.83
C ALA A 203 19.62 0.62 11.35
N ARG A 204 19.68 0.45 12.69
CA ARG A 204 20.43 -0.65 13.32
C ARG A 204 19.92 -2.03 12.92
N ALA A 205 18.64 -2.15 12.66
CA ALA A 205 18.02 -3.38 12.18
C ALA A 205 18.19 -3.57 10.65
N GLY A 206 18.78 -2.62 9.93
CA GLY A 206 18.89 -2.64 8.46
C GLY A 206 17.55 -2.55 7.73
N LEU A 207 16.58 -1.88 8.34
CA LEU A 207 15.20 -1.77 7.85
C LEU A 207 14.89 -0.35 7.35
N PRO A 208 13.85 -0.15 6.52
CA PRO A 208 13.52 1.15 5.96
C PRO A 208 12.71 2.03 6.92
N TYR A 209 12.92 3.34 6.79
CA TYR A 209 11.96 4.38 7.13
C TYR A 209 11.09 4.66 5.89
N VAL A 210 9.78 4.47 6.02
CA VAL A 210 8.78 4.64 4.96
C VAL A 210 7.96 5.88 5.26
N THR A 211 7.78 6.80 4.31
CA THR A 211 7.13 8.07 4.63
C THR A 211 6.16 8.59 3.57
N HIS A 212 4.92 8.84 4.00
CA HIS A 212 4.08 9.87 3.42
C HIS A 212 4.64 11.22 3.87
N MET A 213 5.27 11.93 2.95
CA MET A 213 6.02 13.16 3.23
C MET A 213 5.11 14.31 3.71
N ARG A 214 5.72 15.33 4.29
CA ARG A 214 5.05 16.59 4.67
C ARG A 214 4.89 17.53 3.47
N GLY A 215 4.43 17.01 2.35
CA GLY A 215 4.15 17.77 1.15
C GLY A 215 4.56 17.05 -0.12
N TYR A 216 3.72 17.21 -1.09
CA TYR A 216 3.85 16.70 -2.45
C TYR A 216 3.66 17.86 -3.44
N GLU A 217 3.82 17.61 -4.72
CA GLU A 217 3.62 18.59 -5.78
C GLU A 217 4.47 19.87 -5.57
N GLU A 218 3.86 21.02 -5.38
CA GLU A 218 4.56 22.30 -5.14
C GLU A 218 5.42 22.30 -3.86
N ARG A 219 5.11 21.41 -2.91
CA ARG A 219 5.84 21.25 -1.65
C ARG A 219 6.76 20.03 -1.63
N ALA A 220 6.88 19.30 -2.75
CA ALA A 220 7.66 18.08 -2.82
C ALA A 220 9.14 18.29 -2.45
N ALA A 221 9.73 19.42 -2.86
CA ALA A 221 11.11 19.76 -2.50
C ALA A 221 11.33 19.89 -0.98
N ALA A 222 10.39 20.54 -0.28
CA ALA A 222 10.46 20.67 1.18
C ALA A 222 10.24 19.33 1.88
N GLY A 223 9.26 18.53 1.42
CA GLY A 223 9.01 17.18 1.94
C GLY A 223 10.21 16.26 1.74
N MET A 224 10.82 16.27 0.55
CA MET A 224 11.99 15.47 0.26
C MET A 224 13.22 15.91 1.07
N ALA A 225 13.42 17.22 1.28
CA ALA A 225 14.49 17.73 2.12
C ALA A 225 14.35 17.27 3.58
N GLU A 226 13.13 17.28 4.14
CA GLU A 226 12.86 16.75 5.48
C GLU A 226 13.10 15.23 5.55
N ALA A 227 12.60 14.46 4.59
CA ALA A 227 12.79 13.01 4.53
C ALA A 227 14.28 12.62 4.44
N ARG A 228 15.05 13.33 3.60
CA ARG A 228 16.51 13.18 3.51
C ARG A 228 17.20 13.50 4.82
N LEU A 229 16.86 14.62 5.46
CA LEU A 229 17.44 15.01 6.75
C LEU A 229 17.24 13.94 7.82
N ILE A 230 16.04 13.32 7.87
CA ILE A 230 15.73 12.23 8.79
C ILE A 230 16.62 11.01 8.50
N ALA A 231 16.72 10.62 7.21
CA ALA A 231 17.54 9.49 6.78
C ALA A 231 19.04 9.72 7.06
N GLU A 232 19.58 10.90 6.74
CA GLU A 232 20.96 11.29 6.97
C GLU A 232 21.33 11.25 8.47
N ARG A 233 20.45 11.76 9.34
CA ARG A 233 20.69 11.79 10.80
C ARG A 233 20.58 10.43 11.47
N SER A 234 19.68 9.58 10.97
CA SER A 234 19.43 8.27 11.57
C SER A 234 20.25 7.15 10.98
N GLY A 235 20.72 7.30 9.73
CA GLY A 235 21.33 6.24 8.91
C GLY A 235 20.34 5.21 8.37
N ALA A 236 19.03 5.46 8.45
CA ALA A 236 18.03 4.54 7.95
C ALA A 236 17.91 4.64 6.41
N ALA A 237 17.70 3.50 5.76
CA ALA A 237 17.27 3.49 4.37
C ALA A 237 15.91 4.18 4.23
N LEU A 238 15.75 5.03 3.20
CA LEU A 238 14.54 5.81 2.96
C LEU A 238 13.66 5.15 1.90
N HIS A 239 12.36 5.08 2.16
CA HIS A 239 11.35 4.77 1.16
C HIS A 239 10.26 5.84 1.15
N VAL A 240 10.09 6.53 0.02
CA VAL A 240 9.10 7.59 -0.14
C VAL A 240 7.81 6.99 -0.70
N SER A 241 6.71 7.19 0.00
CA SER A 241 5.39 6.64 -0.34
C SER A 241 4.73 7.42 -1.49
N HIS A 242 4.02 6.69 -2.38
CA HIS A 242 3.16 7.24 -3.47
C HIS A 242 3.71 8.52 -4.11
N TYR A 243 4.99 8.48 -4.52
CA TYR A 243 5.72 9.63 -5.04
C TYR A 243 5.15 10.08 -6.38
N HIS A 244 4.60 11.29 -6.44
CA HIS A 244 3.91 11.83 -7.59
C HIS A 244 4.06 13.36 -7.70
N GLY A 245 4.01 13.87 -8.94
CA GLY A 245 4.17 15.30 -9.25
C GLY A 245 4.95 15.53 -10.55
N PRO A 246 5.63 16.69 -10.73
CA PRO A 246 6.46 16.97 -11.89
C PRO A 246 7.62 16.00 -12.02
N GLY A 247 7.51 15.03 -12.94
CA GLY A 247 8.35 13.83 -12.97
C GLY A 247 9.84 14.11 -13.08
N ALA A 248 10.26 15.07 -13.90
CA ALA A 248 11.68 15.40 -14.07
C ALA A 248 12.31 15.99 -12.79
N GLU A 249 11.59 16.86 -12.10
CA GLU A 249 12.01 17.45 -10.83
C GLU A 249 12.12 16.37 -9.75
N LEU A 250 11.08 15.55 -9.64
CA LEU A 250 11.02 14.48 -8.65
C LEU A 250 12.08 13.39 -8.86
N ALA A 251 12.32 12.98 -10.10
CA ALA A 251 13.38 12.04 -10.43
C ALA A 251 14.77 12.62 -10.07
N GLY A 252 15.00 13.91 -10.38
CA GLY A 252 16.23 14.60 -10.01
C GLY A 252 16.48 14.61 -8.50
N MET A 253 15.45 14.80 -7.67
CA MET A 253 15.59 14.76 -6.21
C MET A 253 15.99 13.36 -5.69
N ILE A 254 15.50 12.29 -6.31
CA ILE A 254 15.93 10.92 -6.00
C ILE A 254 17.36 10.68 -6.44
N ASP A 255 17.73 11.11 -7.67
CA ASP A 255 19.09 10.98 -8.19
C ASP A 255 20.10 11.72 -7.31
N ASP A 256 19.79 12.93 -6.86
CA ASP A 256 20.61 13.72 -5.94
C ASP A 256 20.80 13.02 -4.58
N ALA A 257 19.75 12.37 -4.07
CA ALA A 257 19.82 11.63 -2.82
C ALA A 257 20.70 10.38 -2.98
N LEU A 258 20.56 9.63 -4.07
CA LEU A 258 21.40 8.48 -4.40
C LEU A 258 22.85 8.90 -4.62
N ALA A 259 23.11 10.01 -5.32
CA ALA A 259 24.45 10.55 -5.53
C ALA A 259 25.12 11.00 -4.22
N ALA A 260 24.34 11.45 -3.24
CA ALA A 260 24.79 11.77 -1.90
C ALA A 260 25.06 10.52 -1.03
N GLY A 261 24.84 9.31 -1.56
CA GLY A 261 25.09 8.04 -0.87
C GLY A 261 23.94 7.55 0.02
N LEU A 262 22.76 8.14 -0.09
CA LEU A 262 21.59 7.64 0.63
C LEU A 262 21.04 6.38 -0.06
N ASP A 263 20.63 5.39 0.73
CA ASP A 263 19.85 4.25 0.24
C ASP A 263 18.39 4.64 0.15
N VAL A 264 17.94 5.07 -1.05
CA VAL A 264 16.60 5.61 -1.27
C VAL A 264 15.85 4.81 -2.33
N THR A 265 14.56 4.55 -2.06
CA THR A 265 13.56 4.05 -3.01
C THR A 265 12.25 4.81 -2.83
N PHE A 266 11.35 4.64 -3.76
CA PHE A 266 10.00 5.20 -3.65
C PHE A 266 8.99 4.26 -4.31
N ASP A 267 7.71 4.38 -3.92
CA ASP A 267 6.62 3.74 -4.64
C ASP A 267 5.80 4.76 -5.42
N SER A 268 5.15 4.27 -6.46
CA SER A 268 4.15 5.01 -7.21
C SER A 268 3.21 4.03 -7.92
N TYR A 269 2.00 4.51 -8.25
CA TYR A 269 0.97 3.76 -8.96
C TYR A 269 0.64 4.42 -10.31
N PRO A 270 0.15 3.65 -11.31
CA PRO A 270 -0.03 4.15 -12.69
C PRO A 270 -1.39 4.85 -12.89
N TYR A 271 -1.72 5.82 -12.03
CA TYR A 271 -2.96 6.60 -12.09
C TYR A 271 -2.68 8.08 -11.74
N LEU A 272 -3.53 8.98 -12.25
CA LEU A 272 -3.41 10.43 -12.08
C LEU A 272 -4.45 11.00 -11.07
N SER A 273 -4.92 10.16 -10.17
CA SER A 273 -5.81 10.57 -9.08
C SER A 273 -5.31 10.03 -7.76
N GLY A 274 -5.53 10.78 -6.69
CA GLY A 274 -5.28 10.38 -5.32
C GLY A 274 -6.55 9.92 -4.62
N PHE A 275 -6.39 9.35 -3.44
CA PHE A 275 -7.47 9.00 -2.52
C PHE A 275 -7.05 9.36 -1.11
N SER A 276 -7.94 10.01 -0.34
CA SER A 276 -7.69 10.26 1.08
C SER A 276 -8.98 10.50 1.88
N ILE A 277 -8.83 10.69 3.20
CA ILE A 277 -9.93 11.16 4.04
C ILE A 277 -10.36 12.56 3.60
N LEU A 278 -11.67 12.76 3.47
CA LEU A 278 -12.23 14.02 2.97
C LEU A 278 -11.83 15.22 3.83
N ALA A 279 -11.75 15.04 5.14
CA ALA A 279 -11.35 16.11 6.07
C ALA A 279 -9.93 16.62 5.78
N MET A 280 -8.95 15.75 5.47
CA MET A 280 -7.58 16.15 5.10
C MET A 280 -7.55 16.94 3.80
N VAL A 281 -8.40 16.56 2.83
CA VAL A 281 -8.43 17.17 1.49
C VAL A 281 -9.15 18.53 1.49
N ALA A 282 -10.24 18.64 2.27
CA ALA A 282 -11.14 19.79 2.20
C ALA A 282 -10.94 20.85 3.29
N LEU A 283 -10.47 20.45 4.48
CA LEU A 283 -10.40 21.39 5.61
C LEU A 283 -9.12 22.22 5.59
N PRO A 284 -9.21 23.52 5.97
CA PRO A 284 -8.03 24.34 6.27
C PRO A 284 -7.18 23.69 7.37
N ARG A 285 -5.86 23.71 7.20
CA ARG A 285 -4.91 22.99 8.08
C ARG A 285 -4.89 23.45 9.53
N ASP A 286 -5.27 24.67 9.81
CA ASP A 286 -5.37 25.23 11.18
C ASP A 286 -6.66 24.80 11.90
N LEU A 287 -7.58 24.11 11.21
CA LEU A 287 -8.72 23.46 11.85
C LEU A 287 -8.36 22.11 12.47
N ASP A 288 -7.19 21.56 12.19
CA ASP A 288 -6.74 20.32 12.77
C ASP A 288 -6.62 20.40 14.30
N ASP A 289 -7.13 19.38 14.96
CA ASP A 289 -7.06 19.21 16.41
C ASP A 289 -6.84 17.71 16.70
N PRO A 290 -5.99 17.33 17.67
CA PRO A 290 -5.88 15.94 18.11
C PRO A 290 -7.20 15.36 18.62
N ASP A 291 -8.10 16.21 19.12
CA ASP A 291 -9.46 15.85 19.48
C ASP A 291 -10.39 16.04 18.28
N LEU A 292 -10.76 14.94 17.65
CA LEU A 292 -11.62 14.93 16.46
C LEU A 292 -13.03 15.50 16.72
N ASP A 293 -13.52 15.42 17.97
CA ASP A 293 -14.84 15.98 18.32
C ASP A 293 -14.80 17.51 18.30
N ARG A 294 -13.67 18.13 18.66
CA ARG A 294 -13.48 19.59 18.53
C ARG A 294 -13.49 20.03 17.07
N ILE A 295 -12.93 19.25 16.15
CA ILE A 295 -13.02 19.58 14.72
C ILE A 295 -14.49 19.56 14.29
N VAL A 296 -15.25 18.54 14.69
CA VAL A 296 -16.69 18.43 14.37
C VAL A 296 -17.48 19.60 15.00
N GLU A 297 -17.19 19.96 16.25
CA GLU A 297 -17.82 21.12 16.91
C GLU A 297 -17.53 22.43 16.19
N ARG A 298 -16.28 22.67 15.78
CA ARG A 298 -15.88 23.86 15.02
C ARG A 298 -16.58 23.97 13.67
N LEU A 299 -16.92 22.83 13.02
CA LEU A 299 -17.68 22.81 11.76
C LEU A 299 -19.14 23.27 11.92
N HIS A 300 -19.67 23.45 13.14
CA HIS A 300 -20.95 24.10 13.38
C HIS A 300 -20.85 25.65 13.40
N ASP A 301 -19.64 26.21 13.57
CA ASP A 301 -19.44 27.65 13.58
C ASP A 301 -19.65 28.25 12.17
N PRO A 302 -20.56 29.24 12.02
CA PRO A 302 -20.79 29.90 10.74
C PRO A 302 -19.54 30.56 10.16
N GLU A 303 -18.60 31.05 10.99
CA GLU A 303 -17.35 31.67 10.50
C GLU A 303 -16.42 30.63 9.90
N VAL A 304 -16.27 29.47 10.53
CA VAL A 304 -15.51 28.33 10.01
C VAL A 304 -16.08 27.89 8.67
N ARG A 305 -17.39 27.81 8.53
CA ARG A 305 -18.07 27.44 7.26
C ARG A 305 -17.87 28.50 6.17
N ARG A 306 -17.94 29.80 6.52
CA ARG A 306 -17.61 30.88 5.56
C ARG A 306 -16.15 30.81 5.12
N ARG A 307 -15.27 30.50 6.04
CA ARG A 307 -13.85 30.31 5.76
C ARG A 307 -13.60 29.12 4.82
N LEU A 308 -14.22 27.98 5.07
CA LEU A 308 -14.17 26.80 4.20
C LEU A 308 -14.59 27.17 2.76
N ALA A 309 -15.69 27.90 2.60
CA ALA A 309 -16.17 28.31 1.29
C ALA A 309 -15.22 29.29 0.56
N ARG A 310 -14.49 30.13 1.30
CA ARG A 310 -13.59 31.15 0.74
C ARG A 310 -12.19 30.62 0.45
N GLU A 311 -11.65 29.75 1.29
CA GLU A 311 -10.24 29.32 1.27
C GLU A 311 -10.02 28.01 0.49
N THR A 312 -11.07 27.19 0.32
CA THR A 312 -10.97 25.98 -0.51
C THR A 312 -11.05 26.35 -1.99
N ASP A 313 -10.13 25.79 -2.77
CA ASP A 313 -10.17 25.91 -4.24
C ASP A 313 -11.52 25.42 -4.78
N PRO A 314 -12.32 26.27 -5.46
CA PRO A 314 -13.61 25.86 -6.01
C PRO A 314 -13.52 24.67 -6.98
N ALA A 315 -12.39 24.46 -7.66
CA ALA A 315 -12.15 23.33 -8.52
C ALA A 315 -12.15 22.01 -7.75
N LEU A 316 -11.80 22.01 -6.46
CA LEU A 316 -11.83 20.81 -5.62
C LEU A 316 -13.23 20.20 -5.57
N TRP A 317 -14.28 21.02 -5.48
CA TRP A 317 -15.65 20.52 -5.39
C TRP A 317 -16.08 19.71 -6.62
N HIS A 318 -15.50 19.97 -7.78
CA HIS A 318 -15.77 19.27 -9.03
C HIS A 318 -14.86 18.04 -9.22
N ARG A 319 -13.61 18.10 -8.75
CA ARG A 319 -12.62 17.03 -8.96
C ARG A 319 -12.57 15.99 -7.84
N ALA A 320 -13.16 16.27 -6.67
CA ALA A 320 -13.26 15.32 -5.57
C ALA A 320 -14.57 14.54 -5.65
N VAL A 321 -14.47 13.23 -5.85
CA VAL A 321 -15.58 12.27 -5.92
C VAL A 321 -15.67 11.50 -4.62
N LEU A 322 -16.83 11.50 -3.98
CA LEU A 322 -17.06 10.82 -2.70
C LEU A 322 -16.92 9.30 -2.87
N ALA A 323 -16.03 8.69 -2.12
CA ALA A 323 -15.73 7.25 -2.24
C ALA A 323 -16.41 6.42 -1.15
N HIS A 324 -16.48 6.97 0.07
CA HIS A 324 -17.12 6.37 1.23
C HIS A 324 -17.86 7.42 2.03
N VAL A 325 -19.13 7.19 2.29
CA VAL A 325 -20.00 8.06 3.09
C VAL A 325 -20.77 7.18 4.10
N PRO A 326 -20.21 6.97 5.31
CA PRO A 326 -20.77 6.04 6.31
C PRO A 326 -21.98 6.60 7.08
N ASP A 327 -22.79 7.40 6.41
CA ASP A 327 -24.07 7.90 6.91
C ASP A 327 -25.22 7.39 6.01
N PRO A 328 -26.20 6.64 6.54
CA PRO A 328 -27.28 6.07 5.72
C PRO A 328 -28.10 7.11 4.97
N GLY A 329 -28.24 8.32 5.52
CA GLY A 329 -28.99 9.42 4.88
C GLY A 329 -28.23 10.11 3.76
N LEU A 330 -26.90 9.95 3.70
CA LEU A 330 -26.03 10.60 2.74
C LEU A 330 -25.26 9.62 1.83
N SER A 331 -25.38 8.30 2.05
CA SER A 331 -24.67 7.25 1.27
C SER A 331 -25.00 7.29 -0.24
N TRP A 332 -26.13 7.87 -0.63
CA TRP A 332 -26.49 8.13 -2.02
C TRP A 332 -25.47 9.03 -2.76
N ALA A 333 -24.68 9.81 -2.01
CA ALA A 333 -23.68 10.71 -2.58
C ALA A 333 -22.38 9.98 -3.03
N GLU A 334 -22.17 8.71 -2.66
CA GLU A 334 -21.01 7.93 -3.13
C GLU A 334 -21.00 7.85 -4.67
N GLY A 335 -19.81 8.00 -5.26
CA GLY A 335 -19.64 8.05 -6.71
C GLY A 335 -19.96 9.39 -7.36
N ARG A 336 -20.42 10.40 -6.61
CA ARG A 336 -20.67 11.76 -7.09
C ARG A 336 -19.54 12.71 -6.68
N SER A 337 -19.28 13.73 -7.52
CA SER A 337 -18.46 14.85 -7.06
C SER A 337 -19.18 15.62 -5.95
N ILE A 338 -18.42 16.31 -5.09
CA ILE A 338 -19.01 17.13 -4.02
C ILE A 338 -19.99 18.17 -4.62
N ALA A 339 -19.61 18.81 -5.74
CA ALA A 339 -20.47 19.77 -6.43
C ALA A 339 -21.78 19.14 -6.95
N ALA A 340 -21.72 17.92 -7.53
CA ALA A 340 -22.89 17.23 -8.03
C ALA A 340 -23.83 16.80 -6.88
N ALA A 341 -23.27 16.27 -5.80
CA ALA A 341 -24.03 15.89 -4.61
C ALA A 341 -24.68 17.11 -3.93
N ALA A 342 -23.95 18.22 -3.83
CA ALA A 342 -24.48 19.48 -3.29
C ALA A 342 -25.64 20.03 -4.13
N ALA A 343 -25.52 20.01 -5.46
CA ALA A 343 -26.58 20.44 -6.37
C ALA A 343 -27.86 19.59 -6.22
N GLU A 344 -27.71 18.26 -6.10
CA GLU A 344 -28.83 17.34 -5.86
C GLU A 344 -29.50 17.60 -4.51
N ALA A 345 -28.69 17.95 -3.48
CA ALA A 345 -29.20 18.33 -2.15
C ALA A 345 -29.75 19.77 -2.07
N GLY A 346 -29.67 20.55 -3.14
CA GLY A 346 -30.06 21.98 -3.15
C GLY A 346 -29.21 22.85 -2.23
N ARG A 347 -27.89 22.56 -2.12
CA ARG A 347 -26.95 23.21 -1.21
C ARG A 347 -25.72 23.76 -1.96
N GLU A 348 -25.06 24.74 -1.37
CA GLU A 348 -23.74 25.17 -1.82
C GLU A 348 -22.69 24.09 -1.49
N PRO A 349 -21.68 23.83 -2.37
CA PRO A 349 -20.70 22.75 -2.21
C PRO A 349 -19.96 22.75 -0.86
N ALA A 350 -19.48 23.89 -0.41
CA ALA A 350 -18.77 24.02 0.86
C ALA A 350 -19.69 23.73 2.07
N ALA A 351 -20.96 24.19 2.00
CA ALA A 351 -21.95 23.93 3.05
C ALA A 351 -22.32 22.44 3.09
N PHE A 352 -22.51 21.80 1.93
CA PHE A 352 -22.76 20.37 1.82
C PHE A 352 -21.58 19.56 2.38
N CYS A 353 -20.34 19.91 2.00
CA CYS A 353 -19.13 19.26 2.49
C CYS A 353 -19.03 19.35 4.01
N ALA A 354 -19.27 20.51 4.60
CA ALA A 354 -19.25 20.71 6.07
C ALA A 354 -20.32 19.83 6.75
N ASP A 355 -21.55 19.80 6.22
CA ASP A 355 -22.64 18.98 6.76
C ASP A 355 -22.31 17.48 6.67
N LEU A 356 -21.74 17.04 5.54
CA LEU A 356 -21.31 15.66 5.35
C LEU A 356 -20.19 15.27 6.33
N LEU A 357 -19.18 16.13 6.53
CA LEU A 357 -18.11 15.89 7.52
C LEU A 357 -18.65 15.82 8.96
N VAL A 358 -19.63 16.65 9.30
CA VAL A 358 -20.32 16.59 10.61
C VAL A 358 -21.11 15.29 10.74
N ALA A 359 -21.95 14.96 9.78
CA ALA A 359 -22.81 13.76 9.81
C ALA A 359 -21.99 12.46 9.88
N THR A 360 -20.90 12.40 9.13
CA THR A 360 -20.00 11.23 9.12
C THR A 360 -18.95 11.26 10.24
N ARG A 361 -18.94 12.31 11.08
CA ARG A 361 -17.93 12.51 12.13
C ARG A 361 -16.51 12.40 11.59
N LEU A 362 -16.24 12.99 10.42
CA LEU A 362 -14.98 13.02 9.65
C LEU A 362 -14.61 11.68 8.96
N ALA A 363 -15.44 10.65 9.01
CA ALA A 363 -15.15 9.32 8.47
C ALA A 363 -15.48 9.16 6.97
N ALA A 364 -15.68 10.25 6.23
CA ALA A 364 -15.84 10.22 4.78
C ALA A 364 -14.50 10.27 4.06
N SER A 365 -14.46 9.68 2.85
CA SER A 365 -13.28 9.73 1.96
C SER A 365 -13.66 10.13 0.54
N CYS A 366 -12.66 10.54 -0.23
CA CYS A 366 -12.83 10.91 -1.63
C CYS A 366 -11.65 10.48 -2.51
N VAL A 367 -11.95 10.22 -3.77
CA VAL A 367 -10.99 10.17 -4.89
C VAL A 367 -10.92 11.56 -5.49
N PHE A 368 -9.73 12.07 -5.72
CA PHE A 368 -9.54 13.41 -6.31
C PHE A 368 -8.51 13.37 -7.43
N ALA A 369 -8.80 14.06 -8.54
CA ALA A 369 -7.84 14.24 -9.60
C ALA A 369 -6.66 15.09 -9.07
N GLN A 370 -5.44 14.65 -9.34
CA GLN A 370 -4.23 15.37 -8.98
C GLN A 370 -4.05 16.63 -9.86
N PRO A 371 -3.27 17.63 -9.42
CA PRO A 371 -2.98 18.81 -10.23
C PRO A 371 -2.28 18.50 -11.55
N PRO A 372 -2.35 19.41 -12.55
CA PRO A 372 -1.82 19.19 -13.89
C PRO A 372 -0.31 18.88 -13.97
N GLY A 373 0.48 19.21 -12.94
CA GLY A 373 1.90 18.87 -12.87
C GLY A 373 2.20 17.38 -12.75
N ASN A 374 1.22 16.57 -12.34
CA ASN A 374 1.29 15.12 -12.37
C ASN A 374 0.54 14.58 -13.60
N ASP A 375 1.19 14.60 -14.75
CA ASP A 375 0.67 14.09 -16.01
C ASP A 375 1.16 12.68 -16.35
N ASP A 376 0.64 12.10 -17.44
CA ASP A 376 1.02 10.75 -17.89
C ASP A 376 2.53 10.65 -18.20
N ALA A 377 3.15 11.68 -18.73
CA ALA A 377 4.59 11.71 -19.03
C ALA A 377 5.44 11.71 -17.75
N SER A 378 5.05 12.51 -16.77
CA SER A 378 5.68 12.59 -15.44
C SER A 378 5.55 11.27 -14.70
N MET A 379 4.34 10.69 -14.65
CA MET A 379 4.09 9.39 -14.03
C MET A 379 4.94 8.30 -14.70
N ARG A 380 4.97 8.20 -16.02
CA ARG A 380 5.78 7.22 -16.76
C ARG A 380 7.29 7.41 -16.56
N LEU A 381 7.75 8.64 -16.41
CA LEU A 381 9.15 8.92 -16.08
C LEU A 381 9.51 8.32 -14.71
N LEU A 382 8.69 8.55 -13.71
CA LEU A 382 8.89 8.02 -12.36
C LEU A 382 8.81 6.49 -12.34
N LEU A 383 7.85 5.88 -13.04
CA LEU A 383 7.72 4.42 -13.12
C LEU A 383 8.98 3.74 -13.67
N ARG A 384 9.66 4.36 -14.65
CA ARG A 384 10.90 3.84 -15.24
C ARG A 384 12.15 4.07 -14.42
N HIS A 385 12.05 4.80 -13.31
CA HIS A 385 13.20 5.09 -12.47
C HIS A 385 13.66 3.83 -11.71
N PRO A 386 14.98 3.49 -11.67
CA PRO A 386 15.47 2.24 -11.04
C PRO A 386 15.15 2.10 -9.54
N ALA A 387 14.96 3.20 -8.83
CA ALA A 387 14.61 3.22 -7.41
C ALA A 387 13.09 3.06 -7.15
N GLN A 388 12.27 3.01 -8.21
CA GLN A 388 10.82 2.83 -8.08
C GLN A 388 10.48 1.39 -7.67
N LEU A 389 9.51 1.21 -6.79
CA LEU A 389 8.92 -0.07 -6.41
C LEU A 389 7.39 -0.02 -6.62
N GLY A 390 6.78 -1.17 -6.88
CA GLY A 390 5.34 -1.25 -7.12
C GLY A 390 4.53 -1.15 -5.83
N GLY A 391 3.87 -0.01 -5.64
CA GLY A 391 2.86 0.21 -4.60
C GLY A 391 1.51 0.52 -5.24
N SER A 392 0.43 -0.03 -4.70
CA SER A 392 -0.91 0.28 -5.20
C SER A 392 -1.52 1.49 -4.50
N ASP A 393 -1.11 1.76 -3.28
CA ASP A 393 -1.77 2.69 -2.37
C ASP A 393 -3.28 2.38 -2.29
N ALA A 394 -3.60 1.06 -2.30
CA ALA A 394 -4.96 0.58 -2.38
C ALA A 394 -5.73 0.83 -1.08
N ILE A 395 -6.92 1.39 -1.23
CA ILE A 395 -7.91 1.58 -0.18
C ILE A 395 -9.19 0.88 -0.64
N HIS A 396 -9.67 -0.09 0.14
CA HIS A 396 -10.76 -0.98 -0.26
C HIS A 396 -12.13 -0.57 0.32
N ILE A 397 -12.15 0.47 1.16
CA ILE A 397 -13.33 0.93 1.89
C ILE A 397 -14.24 1.77 1.01
N GLY A 398 -15.55 1.63 1.19
CA GLY A 398 -16.58 2.37 0.48
C GLY A 398 -17.15 1.66 -0.75
N GLY A 399 -18.28 2.16 -1.24
CA GLY A 399 -18.95 1.65 -2.43
C GLY A 399 -18.25 2.07 -3.72
N HIS A 400 -17.49 3.20 -3.69
CA HIS A 400 -16.87 3.78 -4.87
C HIS A 400 -15.37 4.12 -4.66
N PRO A 401 -14.51 3.11 -4.30
CA PRO A 401 -13.09 3.34 -4.05
C PRO A 401 -12.36 3.70 -5.35
N HIS A 402 -11.07 4.07 -5.22
CA HIS A 402 -10.22 4.28 -6.38
C HIS A 402 -9.95 2.94 -7.12
N PRO A 403 -9.99 2.89 -8.47
CA PRO A 403 -9.75 1.67 -9.24
C PRO A 403 -8.37 1.05 -9.03
N ARG A 404 -7.39 1.82 -8.52
CA ARG A 404 -6.04 1.31 -8.19
C ARG A 404 -6.07 0.12 -7.22
N ALA A 405 -7.07 0.03 -6.35
CA ALA A 405 -7.23 -1.11 -5.44
C ALA A 405 -7.45 -2.45 -6.16
N PHE A 406 -8.01 -2.42 -7.37
CA PHE A 406 -8.40 -3.59 -8.13
C PHE A 406 -7.62 -3.78 -9.43
N GLY A 407 -6.74 -2.82 -9.82
CA GLY A 407 -6.11 -2.82 -11.12
C GLY A 407 -4.61 -2.50 -11.17
N THR A 408 -3.99 -1.96 -10.13
CA THR A 408 -2.62 -1.39 -10.19
C THR A 408 -1.58 -2.36 -10.78
N PHE A 409 -1.45 -3.56 -10.23
CA PHE A 409 -0.41 -4.49 -10.70
C PHE A 409 -0.73 -5.05 -12.09
N ALA A 410 -2.00 -5.31 -12.38
CA ALA A 410 -2.40 -5.72 -13.72
C ALA A 410 -2.18 -4.59 -14.76
N ARG A 411 -2.36 -3.31 -14.37
CA ARG A 411 -2.08 -2.15 -15.22
C ARG A 411 -0.58 -1.95 -15.46
N PHE A 412 0.28 -2.20 -14.48
CA PHE A 412 1.72 -2.26 -14.69
C PHE A 412 2.07 -3.25 -15.79
N LEU A 413 1.52 -4.46 -15.73
CA LEU A 413 1.82 -5.53 -16.70
C LEU A 413 1.17 -5.30 -18.06
N GLY A 414 -0.13 -5.01 -18.10
CA GLY A 414 -0.87 -4.81 -19.34
C GLY A 414 -0.44 -3.54 -20.07
N ARG A 415 -0.53 -2.39 -19.40
CA ARG A 415 -0.26 -1.10 -20.02
C ARG A 415 1.24 -0.80 -20.12
N HIS A 416 2.00 -0.92 -19.01
CA HIS A 416 3.38 -0.41 -18.99
C HIS A 416 4.40 -1.43 -19.53
N VAL A 417 4.13 -2.74 -19.47
CA VAL A 417 4.96 -3.75 -20.13
C VAL A 417 4.49 -3.97 -21.56
N ARG A 418 3.24 -4.50 -21.73
CA ARG A 418 2.78 -4.98 -23.04
C ARG A 418 2.50 -3.87 -24.03
N GLU A 419 1.75 -2.81 -23.65
CA GLU A 419 1.25 -1.80 -24.58
C GLU A 419 2.26 -0.67 -24.83
N LEU A 420 2.88 -0.14 -23.78
CA LEU A 420 3.74 1.04 -23.84
C LEU A 420 5.24 0.69 -23.90
N GLY A 421 5.63 -0.51 -23.45
CA GLY A 421 7.04 -0.93 -23.40
C GLY A 421 7.88 -0.07 -22.45
N ASP A 422 7.28 0.50 -21.40
CA ASP A 422 7.99 1.26 -20.36
C ASP A 422 8.93 0.35 -19.56
N TRP A 423 8.53 -0.94 -19.40
CA TRP A 423 9.31 -2.01 -18.79
C TRP A 423 9.34 -3.26 -19.69
N THR A 424 10.41 -4.00 -19.61
CA THR A 424 10.45 -5.42 -19.99
C THR A 424 9.85 -6.28 -18.87
N TRP A 425 9.57 -7.56 -19.14
CA TRP A 425 9.06 -8.47 -18.11
C TRP A 425 10.02 -8.65 -16.94
N GLN A 426 11.34 -8.71 -17.19
CA GLN A 426 12.33 -8.82 -16.12
C GLN A 426 12.43 -7.54 -15.27
N GLU A 427 12.30 -6.37 -15.88
CA GLU A 427 12.23 -5.10 -15.16
C GLU A 427 10.95 -5.02 -14.31
N ALA A 428 9.80 -5.42 -14.88
CA ALA A 428 8.56 -5.49 -14.10
C ALA A 428 8.72 -6.38 -12.85
N VAL A 429 9.31 -7.57 -12.99
CA VAL A 429 9.56 -8.45 -11.82
C VAL A 429 10.57 -7.81 -10.85
N ALA A 430 11.55 -7.05 -11.35
CA ALA A 430 12.47 -6.32 -10.48
C ALA A 430 11.73 -5.24 -9.65
N HIS A 431 10.84 -4.47 -10.26
CA HIS A 431 10.06 -3.42 -9.58
C HIS A 431 8.95 -3.97 -8.67
N LEU A 432 8.37 -5.13 -9.01
CA LEU A 432 7.16 -5.65 -8.33
C LEU A 432 7.44 -6.80 -7.36
N ALA A 433 8.61 -7.44 -7.42
CA ALA A 433 8.92 -8.59 -6.58
C ALA A 433 10.33 -8.50 -5.94
N SER A 434 11.43 -8.58 -6.73
CA SER A 434 12.77 -8.70 -6.14
C SER A 434 13.28 -7.39 -5.51
N GLY A 435 12.94 -6.24 -6.04
CA GLY A 435 13.21 -4.93 -5.41
C GLY A 435 12.50 -4.77 -4.07
N PRO A 436 11.16 -4.93 -4.02
CA PRO A 436 10.41 -4.96 -2.78
C PRO A 436 10.96 -5.94 -1.74
N ALA A 437 11.26 -7.18 -2.14
CA ALA A 437 11.82 -8.18 -1.24
C ALA A 437 13.14 -7.72 -0.60
N ARG A 438 14.03 -7.10 -1.39
CA ARG A 438 15.29 -6.52 -0.87
C ARG A 438 15.02 -5.36 0.10
N ARG A 439 14.13 -4.43 -0.27
CA ARG A 439 13.82 -3.24 0.55
C ARG A 439 13.30 -3.61 1.93
N PHE A 440 12.46 -4.62 2.04
CA PHE A 440 11.84 -5.06 3.30
C PHE A 440 12.52 -6.28 3.93
N GLY A 441 13.75 -6.66 3.50
CA GLY A 441 14.54 -7.73 4.12
C GLY A 441 13.94 -9.13 3.98
N LEU A 442 13.15 -9.40 2.94
CA LEU A 442 12.49 -10.68 2.68
C LEU A 442 13.41 -11.61 1.86
N ALA A 443 14.47 -12.11 2.45
CA ALA A 443 15.61 -12.73 1.76
C ALA A 443 15.31 -14.01 0.97
N ASP A 444 14.18 -14.69 1.22
CA ASP A 444 13.78 -15.92 0.51
C ASP A 444 12.62 -15.70 -0.46
N ARG A 445 12.32 -14.44 -0.81
CA ARG A 445 11.23 -14.06 -1.72
C ARG A 445 11.68 -13.13 -2.84
N GLY A 446 10.79 -12.90 -3.80
CA GLY A 446 11.04 -12.01 -4.94
C GLY A 446 11.88 -12.64 -6.06
N THR A 447 12.30 -13.91 -5.90
CA THR A 447 13.05 -14.66 -6.92
C THR A 447 12.57 -16.11 -6.99
N ILE A 448 12.77 -16.76 -8.15
CA ILE A 448 12.51 -18.19 -8.36
C ILE A 448 13.85 -18.91 -8.46
N GLY A 449 14.16 -19.71 -7.45
CA GLY A 449 15.37 -20.52 -7.41
C GLY A 449 15.30 -21.57 -6.31
N PRO A 450 16.11 -22.64 -6.37
CA PRO A 450 16.09 -23.68 -5.35
C PRO A 450 16.27 -23.10 -3.93
N GLY A 451 15.34 -23.45 -3.03
CA GLY A 451 15.34 -23.00 -1.65
C GLY A 451 14.55 -21.71 -1.37
N THR A 452 14.13 -20.95 -2.39
CA THR A 452 13.25 -19.79 -2.19
C THR A 452 11.82 -20.22 -1.83
N ALA A 453 11.06 -19.37 -1.15
CA ALA A 453 9.65 -19.61 -0.87
C ALA A 453 8.86 -19.68 -2.19
N ALA A 454 7.96 -20.64 -2.29
CA ALA A 454 7.16 -20.85 -3.48
C ALA A 454 5.91 -19.97 -3.49
N ASP A 455 6.12 -18.64 -3.45
CA ASP A 455 5.11 -17.63 -3.77
C ASP A 455 5.24 -17.37 -5.29
N LEU A 456 4.36 -17.93 -6.09
CA LEU A 456 4.48 -18.02 -7.54
C LEU A 456 3.20 -17.60 -8.25
N VAL A 457 3.34 -16.92 -9.38
CA VAL A 457 2.23 -16.43 -10.20
C VAL A 457 2.38 -16.92 -11.63
N VAL A 458 1.29 -17.42 -12.21
CA VAL A 458 1.21 -17.78 -13.62
C VAL A 458 0.43 -16.70 -14.37
N ILE A 459 1.09 -16.01 -15.29
CA ILE A 459 0.58 -14.85 -16.02
C ILE A 459 0.35 -15.22 -17.49
N ASP A 460 -0.82 -14.92 -18.01
CA ASP A 460 -1.07 -14.86 -19.45
C ASP A 460 -0.61 -13.48 -19.97
N PRO A 461 0.55 -13.41 -20.67
CA PRO A 461 1.13 -12.13 -21.06
C PRO A 461 0.31 -11.39 -22.12
N ASP A 462 -0.54 -12.09 -22.87
CA ASP A 462 -1.37 -11.51 -23.92
C ASP A 462 -2.70 -10.96 -23.36
N ARG A 463 -3.14 -11.46 -22.18
CA ARG A 463 -4.44 -11.15 -21.61
C ARG A 463 -4.39 -10.33 -20.32
N VAL A 464 -3.24 -10.27 -19.64
CA VAL A 464 -3.15 -9.53 -18.37
C VAL A 464 -3.49 -8.05 -18.57
N THR A 465 -4.51 -7.58 -17.84
CA THR A 465 -4.99 -6.19 -17.91
C THR A 465 -5.82 -5.82 -16.69
N ASP A 466 -5.81 -4.53 -16.34
CA ASP A 466 -6.79 -3.94 -15.44
C ASP A 466 -8.11 -3.73 -16.19
N THR A 467 -9.21 -3.94 -15.49
CA THR A 467 -10.58 -3.78 -16.02
C THR A 467 -11.39 -2.81 -15.15
N ALA A 468 -10.85 -2.44 -13.99
CA ALA A 468 -11.44 -1.44 -13.11
C ALA A 468 -11.23 -0.03 -13.68
N ASP A 469 -12.27 0.77 -13.64
CA ASP A 469 -12.26 2.18 -14.01
C ASP A 469 -12.96 3.04 -12.94
N TYR A 470 -12.95 4.37 -13.10
CA TYR A 470 -13.59 5.27 -12.13
C TYR A 470 -15.11 5.15 -12.08
N ALA A 471 -15.76 4.55 -13.06
CA ALA A 471 -17.20 4.28 -13.03
C ALA A 471 -17.52 2.93 -12.38
N ARG A 472 -16.62 1.96 -12.52
CA ARG A 472 -16.75 0.59 -11.99
C ARG A 472 -15.45 0.18 -11.30
N PRO A 473 -15.14 0.77 -10.14
CA PRO A 473 -13.80 0.66 -9.53
C PRO A 473 -13.50 -0.73 -8.93
N ARG A 474 -14.48 -1.60 -8.76
CA ARG A 474 -14.34 -2.90 -8.07
C ARG A 474 -14.30 -4.10 -9.04
N VAL A 475 -14.10 -3.88 -10.33
CA VAL A 475 -14.01 -4.98 -11.31
C VAL A 475 -12.63 -5.65 -11.19
N LEU A 476 -12.61 -6.98 -11.13
CA LEU A 476 -11.39 -7.76 -10.97
C LEU A 476 -10.54 -7.75 -12.25
N ALA A 477 -9.22 -7.67 -12.09
CA ALA A 477 -8.26 -7.81 -13.18
C ALA A 477 -8.33 -9.19 -13.87
N GLN A 478 -7.79 -9.29 -15.08
CA GLN A 478 -7.77 -10.49 -15.90
C GLN A 478 -6.33 -10.92 -16.25
N GLY A 479 -6.18 -12.19 -16.68
CA GLY A 479 -4.91 -12.73 -17.18
C GLY A 479 -4.02 -13.37 -16.10
N ILE A 480 -4.47 -13.43 -14.85
CA ILE A 480 -3.80 -14.17 -13.77
C ILE A 480 -4.86 -15.06 -13.12
N ASP A 481 -4.75 -16.36 -13.37
CA ASP A 481 -5.75 -17.33 -12.95
C ASP A 481 -5.21 -18.37 -11.94
N ASP A 482 -3.87 -18.50 -11.81
CA ASP A 482 -3.22 -19.46 -10.94
C ASP A 482 -2.11 -18.79 -10.13
N VAL A 483 -2.20 -18.89 -8.79
CA VAL A 483 -1.25 -18.32 -7.83
C VAL A 483 -1.01 -19.29 -6.68
N LEU A 484 0.26 -19.43 -6.30
CA LEU A 484 0.70 -20.17 -5.13
C LEU A 484 1.25 -19.21 -4.06
N VAL A 485 0.94 -19.48 -2.80
CA VAL A 485 1.55 -18.82 -1.63
C VAL A 485 2.11 -19.92 -0.71
N GLY A 486 3.40 -19.84 -0.41
CA GLY A 486 4.09 -20.88 0.36
C GLY A 486 3.91 -22.28 -0.23
N GLY A 487 3.90 -22.40 -1.56
CA GLY A 487 3.72 -23.65 -2.29
C GLY A 487 2.29 -24.20 -2.33
N VAL A 488 1.34 -23.49 -1.75
CA VAL A 488 -0.08 -23.90 -1.72
C VAL A 488 -0.85 -23.12 -2.78
N PRO A 489 -1.58 -23.76 -3.71
CA PRO A 489 -2.47 -23.07 -4.63
C PRO A 489 -3.56 -22.32 -3.85
N VAL A 490 -3.57 -20.98 -3.95
CA VAL A 490 -4.58 -20.11 -3.32
C VAL A 490 -5.58 -19.55 -4.33
N LEU A 491 -5.14 -19.43 -5.60
CA LEU A 491 -5.98 -19.13 -6.74
C LEU A 491 -5.79 -20.25 -7.76
N ALA A 492 -6.87 -20.82 -8.27
CA ALA A 492 -6.85 -21.85 -9.32
C ALA A 492 -8.00 -21.61 -10.29
N GLY A 493 -7.68 -21.50 -11.60
CA GLY A 493 -8.68 -21.18 -12.62
C GLY A 493 -9.43 -19.86 -12.35
N GLY A 494 -8.79 -18.89 -11.70
CA GLY A 494 -9.35 -17.58 -11.40
C GLY A 494 -10.26 -17.50 -10.16
N ALA A 495 -10.40 -18.59 -9.40
CA ALA A 495 -11.19 -18.65 -8.18
C ALA A 495 -10.32 -18.98 -6.94
N LEU A 496 -10.71 -18.45 -5.77
CA LEU A 496 -10.07 -18.82 -4.51
C LEU A 496 -10.29 -20.30 -4.21
N THR A 497 -9.21 -21.00 -3.80
CA THR A 497 -9.29 -22.40 -3.39
C THR A 497 -9.83 -22.59 -1.97
N GLY A 498 -9.89 -21.51 -1.19
CA GLY A 498 -10.22 -21.52 0.23
C GLY A 498 -9.03 -21.81 1.14
N ALA A 499 -7.85 -22.12 0.59
CA ALA A 499 -6.63 -22.29 1.37
C ALA A 499 -6.14 -20.96 1.95
N ARG A 500 -5.60 -21.00 3.17
CA ARG A 500 -5.13 -19.83 3.92
C ARG A 500 -3.69 -20.05 4.43
N PRO A 501 -2.71 -20.19 3.52
CA PRO A 501 -1.33 -20.41 3.91
C PRO A 501 -0.59 -19.13 4.30
N GLY A 502 -1.22 -17.97 4.12
CA GLY A 502 -0.61 -16.66 4.35
C GLY A 502 -0.06 -16.49 5.77
N ARG A 503 1.05 -15.79 5.87
CA ARG A 503 1.77 -15.57 7.12
C ARG A 503 2.25 -14.15 7.25
N PRO A 504 2.37 -13.61 8.47
CA PRO A 504 3.17 -12.42 8.72
C PRO A 504 4.64 -12.76 8.48
N LEU A 505 5.26 -12.08 7.52
CA LEU A 505 6.66 -12.27 7.17
C LEU A 505 7.52 -11.37 8.05
N ARG A 506 8.61 -11.95 8.56
CA ARG A 506 9.59 -11.21 9.37
C ARG A 506 10.85 -10.98 8.55
N PRO A 507 11.43 -9.77 8.55
CA PRO A 507 12.70 -9.51 7.88
C PRO A 507 13.83 -10.34 8.49
N ARG A 508 14.77 -10.79 7.64
CA ARG A 508 16.01 -11.39 8.15
C ARG A 508 16.95 -10.26 8.55
N GLY A 509 17.22 -10.14 9.83
CA GLY A 509 18.05 -9.08 10.40
C GLY A 509 17.38 -8.31 11.54
N ALA A 510 16.07 -8.49 11.76
CA ALA A 510 15.40 -7.97 12.95
C ALA A 510 16.18 -8.42 14.20
N LEU A 511 16.42 -7.49 15.10
CA LEU A 511 17.17 -7.68 16.36
C LEU A 511 16.74 -9.01 17.00
N ARG A 512 17.69 -9.96 17.14
CA ARG A 512 17.52 -11.20 17.90
C ARG A 512 17.78 -10.93 19.36
#